data_876555ab90d317ca9171376964e65bfd
#
_entry.id   876555ab90d317ca9171376964e65bfd
#
_cell.length_a   1.000
_cell.length_b   1.000
_cell.length_c   1.000
_cell.angle_alpha   90.00
_cell.angle_beta   90.00
_cell.angle_gamma   90.00
#
_symmetry.space_group_name_H-M   'P 1'
#
loop_
_entity.id
_entity.type
_entity.pdbx_description
1 polymer ?
#
loop_
_entity_poly.entity_id
_entity_poly.type
_entity_poly.pdbx_seq_one_letter_code
_entity_poly.pdbx_strand_id
1 'polypeptide(L)'
;LYVEYYVHGRGVTKRGNPDKARTVFGFPEEKYYFLTKDYTFTDNLSAYLKETHAEPEKINMMFIPESVRPEILARLQKLGGIELTFSNVDNIEINKKGCDKGTALYSLCKVLGIDPKNTMAAGDNGNDLGMLKAAGFAAVVGNGIEEAKAIADAVVAPCIEDGFAEAVERFALR
;
A
#
# COMPACT_ATOMS: atom_id res chain seq x y z
N LEU A 1 -18.64 2.44 -4.34
CA LEU A 1 -17.23 2.19 -4.14
C LEU A 1 -17.00 1.55 -2.77
N TYR A 2 -16.01 0.69 -2.68
CA TYR A 2 -15.50 0.16 -1.42
C TYR A 2 -14.41 1.13 -0.93
N VAL A 3 -14.59 1.72 0.24
CA VAL A 3 -13.65 2.69 0.83
C VAL A 3 -13.32 2.28 2.25
N GLU A 4 -12.06 2.35 2.57
CA GLU A 4 -11.52 2.14 3.92
C GLU A 4 -10.71 3.36 4.34
N TYR A 5 -10.81 3.70 5.62
CA TYR A 5 -9.89 4.60 6.28
C TYR A 5 -8.96 3.79 7.19
N TYR A 6 -7.71 4.17 7.26
CA TYR A 6 -6.80 3.68 8.29
C TYR A 6 -6.65 4.75 9.35
N VAL A 7 -7.02 4.42 10.58
CA VAL A 7 -7.04 5.32 11.74
C VAL A 7 -6.39 4.61 12.91
N HIS A 8 -5.29 5.15 13.41
CA HIS A 8 -4.47 4.53 14.48
C HIS A 8 -4.09 3.07 14.19
N GLY A 9 -3.69 2.81 12.93
CA GLY A 9 -3.30 1.49 12.46
C GLY A 9 -4.44 0.48 12.31
N ARG A 10 -5.71 0.91 12.41
CA ARG A 10 -6.90 0.06 12.26
C ARG A 10 -7.72 0.46 11.05
N GLY A 11 -8.31 -0.52 10.39
CA GLY A 11 -9.25 -0.28 9.30
C GLY A 11 -10.60 0.23 9.81
N VAL A 12 -11.16 1.21 9.14
CA VAL A 12 -12.52 1.70 9.34
C VAL A 12 -13.24 1.66 8.01
N THR A 13 -14.33 0.91 7.93
CA THR A 13 -15.08 0.79 6.68
C THR A 13 -16.58 0.76 6.91
N LYS A 14 -17.35 0.84 5.82
CA LYS A 14 -18.80 0.78 5.88
C LYS A 14 -19.26 -0.61 6.26
N ARG A 15 -20.24 -0.70 7.18
CA ARG A 15 -20.93 -1.94 7.48
C ARG A 15 -21.46 -2.58 6.18
N GLY A 16 -21.23 -3.85 6.00
CA GLY A 16 -21.58 -4.58 4.77
C GLY A 16 -20.58 -4.45 3.62
N ASN A 17 -19.55 -3.61 3.71
CA ASN A 17 -18.49 -3.59 2.70
C ASN A 17 -17.73 -4.92 2.61
N PRO A 18 -17.33 -5.60 3.71
CA PRO A 18 -16.69 -6.90 3.64
C PRO A 18 -17.54 -7.95 2.91
N ASP A 19 -18.86 -7.99 3.19
CA ASP A 19 -19.77 -8.91 2.47
C ASP A 19 -19.85 -8.59 0.99
N LYS A 20 -19.85 -7.31 0.60
CA LYS A 20 -19.79 -6.92 -0.81
C LYS A 20 -18.47 -7.33 -1.46
N ALA A 21 -17.35 -7.20 -0.76
CA ALA A 21 -16.06 -7.64 -1.28
C ALA A 21 -16.12 -9.11 -1.68
N ARG A 22 -16.69 -9.95 -0.83
CA ARG A 22 -16.86 -11.38 -1.08
C ARG A 22 -17.89 -11.69 -2.16
N THR A 23 -19.11 -11.13 -2.03
CA THR A 23 -20.26 -11.55 -2.86
C THR A 23 -20.35 -10.86 -4.21
N VAL A 24 -19.82 -9.64 -4.31
CA VAL A 24 -19.90 -8.82 -5.53
C VAL A 24 -18.58 -8.75 -6.27
N PHE A 25 -17.47 -8.63 -5.52
CA PHE A 25 -16.15 -8.43 -6.12
C PHE A 25 -15.27 -9.69 -6.12
N GLY A 26 -15.79 -10.83 -5.64
CA GLY A 26 -15.09 -12.11 -5.69
C GLY A 26 -13.85 -12.18 -4.79
N PHE A 27 -13.81 -11.38 -3.71
CA PHE A 27 -12.69 -11.44 -2.76
C PHE A 27 -12.60 -12.83 -2.15
N PRO A 28 -11.39 -13.45 -2.13
CA PRO A 28 -11.22 -14.82 -1.69
C PRO A 28 -11.70 -15.06 -0.26
N GLU A 29 -12.45 -16.14 -0.02
CA GLU A 29 -13.01 -16.47 1.29
C GLU A 29 -11.93 -16.63 2.36
N GLU A 30 -10.81 -17.25 2.00
CA GLU A 30 -9.68 -17.45 2.90
C GLU A 30 -9.01 -16.14 3.35
N LYS A 31 -9.24 -15.04 2.60
CA LYS A 31 -8.73 -13.70 2.92
C LYS A 31 -9.77 -12.81 3.60
N TYR A 32 -11.04 -13.27 3.70
CA TYR A 32 -12.12 -12.47 4.30
C TYR A 32 -11.83 -12.03 5.73
N TYR A 33 -11.11 -12.87 6.48
CA TYR A 33 -10.67 -12.55 7.83
C TYR A 33 -9.86 -11.24 7.90
N PHE A 34 -9.04 -10.94 6.89
CA PHE A 34 -8.24 -9.70 6.84
C PHE A 34 -9.09 -8.45 6.64
N LEU A 35 -10.31 -8.59 6.09
CA LEU A 35 -11.25 -7.48 5.92
C LEU A 35 -12.15 -7.26 7.14
N THR A 36 -12.08 -8.12 8.13
CA THR A 36 -13.00 -8.10 9.28
C THR A 36 -12.28 -8.02 10.62
N LYS A 37 -11.09 -8.62 10.70
CA LYS A 37 -10.27 -8.57 11.92
C LYS A 37 -9.79 -7.13 12.18
N ASP A 38 -9.99 -6.67 13.39
CA ASP A 38 -9.51 -5.37 13.86
C ASP A 38 -10.07 -4.16 13.09
N TYR A 39 -11.20 -4.35 12.39
CA TYR A 39 -11.92 -3.28 11.70
C TYR A 39 -13.01 -2.66 12.58
N THR A 40 -13.16 -1.36 12.45
CA THR A 40 -14.33 -0.62 12.94
C THR A 40 -15.34 -0.47 11.81
N PHE A 41 -16.60 -0.82 12.07
CA PHE A 41 -17.67 -0.74 11.08
C PHE A 41 -18.61 0.42 11.40
N THR A 42 -18.84 1.27 10.42
CA THR A 42 -19.78 2.41 10.53
C THR A 42 -20.78 2.40 9.38
N ASP A 43 -21.91 3.03 9.55
CA ASP A 43 -22.89 3.20 8.48
C ASP A 43 -22.56 4.42 7.61
N ASN A 44 -21.77 5.37 8.14
CA ASN A 44 -21.37 6.57 7.44
C ASN A 44 -19.93 6.98 7.80
N LEU A 45 -18.99 6.77 6.87
CA LEU A 45 -17.58 7.09 7.06
C LEU A 45 -17.31 8.57 7.34
N SER A 46 -18.06 9.47 6.66
CA SER A 46 -17.89 10.91 6.88
C SER A 46 -18.40 11.36 8.25
N ALA A 47 -19.51 10.78 8.72
CA ALA A 47 -20.02 11.05 10.07
C ALA A 47 -19.02 10.52 11.11
N TYR A 48 -18.50 9.32 10.93
CA TYR A 48 -17.48 8.75 11.81
C TYR A 48 -16.29 9.70 12.04
N LEU A 49 -15.71 10.25 10.96
CA LEU A 49 -14.58 11.18 11.10
C LEU A 49 -14.96 12.46 11.84
N LYS A 50 -16.16 13.00 11.58
CA LYS A 50 -16.64 14.23 12.26
C LYS A 50 -16.88 14.01 13.75
N GLU A 51 -17.46 12.87 14.10
CA GLU A 51 -17.83 12.54 15.50
C GLU A 51 -16.60 12.17 16.32
N THR A 52 -15.66 11.45 15.72
CA THR A 52 -14.44 11.01 16.42
C THR A 52 -13.30 12.00 16.33
N HIS A 53 -13.39 13.02 15.46
CA HIS A 53 -12.29 13.92 15.11
C HIS A 53 -11.04 13.19 14.65
N ALA A 54 -11.22 11.97 14.10
CA ALA A 54 -10.11 11.15 13.62
C ALA A 54 -9.55 11.70 12.29
N GLU A 55 -8.24 11.70 12.19
CA GLU A 55 -7.51 12.00 10.95
C GLU A 55 -7.00 10.70 10.33
N PRO A 56 -7.50 10.29 9.17
CA PRO A 56 -7.02 9.07 8.53
C PRO A 56 -5.55 9.19 8.11
N GLU A 57 -4.77 8.18 8.43
CA GLU A 57 -3.38 8.03 7.98
C GLU A 57 -3.31 7.67 6.49
N LYS A 58 -4.32 6.91 6.03
CA LYS A 58 -4.51 6.49 4.64
C LYS A 58 -5.99 6.31 4.33
N ILE A 59 -6.36 6.61 3.11
CA ILE A 59 -7.66 6.21 2.54
C ILE A 59 -7.38 5.22 1.42
N ASN A 60 -8.01 4.05 1.46
CA ASN A 60 -7.91 3.05 0.41
C ASN A 60 -9.27 2.89 -0.28
N MET A 61 -9.28 3.05 -1.59
CA MET A 61 -10.42 2.78 -2.45
C MET A 61 -10.13 1.49 -3.20
N MET A 62 -10.97 0.47 -3.06
CA MET A 62 -10.78 -0.85 -3.67
C MET A 62 -11.90 -1.20 -4.65
N PHE A 63 -11.62 -2.17 -5.49
CA PHE A 63 -12.57 -2.70 -6.48
C PHE A 63 -13.12 -1.60 -7.40
N ILE A 64 -12.25 -0.71 -7.85
CA ILE A 64 -12.62 0.40 -8.72
C ILE A 64 -12.71 -0.13 -10.16
N PRO A 65 -13.91 -0.09 -10.79
CA PRO A 65 -14.03 -0.47 -12.18
C PRO A 65 -13.12 0.36 -13.08
N GLU A 66 -12.49 -0.28 -14.05
CA GLU A 66 -11.58 0.38 -14.99
C GLU A 66 -12.24 1.57 -15.72
N SER A 67 -13.53 1.44 -16.04
CA SER A 67 -14.31 2.47 -16.74
C SER A 67 -14.45 3.80 -15.97
N VAL A 68 -14.40 3.79 -14.64
CA VAL A 68 -14.56 5.00 -13.80
C VAL A 68 -13.24 5.46 -13.16
N ARG A 69 -12.22 4.62 -13.19
CA ARG A 69 -10.92 4.90 -12.58
C ARG A 69 -10.27 6.20 -13.08
N PRO A 70 -10.24 6.50 -14.41
CA PRO A 70 -9.63 7.74 -14.91
C PRO A 70 -10.33 9.00 -14.38
N GLU A 71 -11.65 8.99 -14.27
CA GLU A 71 -12.41 10.12 -13.72
C GLU A 71 -12.09 10.33 -12.24
N ILE A 72 -12.02 9.26 -11.45
CA ILE A 72 -11.68 9.33 -10.02
C ILE A 72 -10.27 9.91 -9.86
N LEU A 73 -9.30 9.41 -10.60
CA LEU A 73 -7.92 9.91 -10.57
C LEU A 73 -7.83 11.39 -10.91
N ALA A 74 -8.51 11.82 -11.98
CA ALA A 74 -8.54 13.22 -12.39
C ALA A 74 -9.16 14.14 -11.33
N ARG A 75 -10.15 13.66 -10.57
CA ARG A 75 -10.75 14.40 -9.45
C ARG A 75 -9.81 14.47 -8.25
N LEU A 76 -9.18 13.36 -7.89
CA LEU A 76 -8.26 13.30 -6.75
C LEU A 76 -7.02 14.17 -6.98
N GLN A 77 -6.45 14.15 -8.18
CA GLN A 77 -5.29 14.98 -8.55
C GLN A 77 -5.54 16.49 -8.39
N LYS A 78 -6.80 16.93 -8.53
CA LYS A 78 -7.18 18.34 -8.35
C LYS A 78 -7.21 18.79 -6.89
N LEU A 79 -7.29 17.86 -5.93
CA LEU A 79 -7.40 18.21 -4.51
C LEU A 79 -6.12 18.85 -3.96
N GLY A 80 -4.95 18.48 -4.51
CA GLY A 80 -3.66 18.90 -3.97
C GLY A 80 -3.39 18.32 -2.58
N GLY A 81 -2.14 18.43 -2.11
CA GLY A 81 -1.78 18.00 -0.76
C GLY A 81 -1.84 16.49 -0.49
N ILE A 82 -2.12 15.68 -1.50
CA ILE A 82 -2.21 14.22 -1.41
C ILE A 82 -1.18 13.55 -2.31
N GLU A 83 -0.83 12.33 -1.96
CA GLU A 83 -0.04 11.38 -2.74
C GLU A 83 -0.92 10.19 -3.10
N LEU A 84 -0.91 9.79 -4.38
CA LEU A 84 -1.67 8.63 -4.86
C LEU A 84 -0.70 7.49 -5.13
N THR A 85 -0.95 6.34 -4.50
CA THR A 85 -0.21 5.10 -4.72
C THR A 85 -1.15 3.97 -5.09
N PHE A 86 -0.60 2.92 -5.66
CA PHE A 86 -1.36 1.78 -6.18
C PHE A 86 -0.66 0.50 -5.72
N SER A 87 -1.39 -0.40 -5.08
CA SER A 87 -0.91 -1.73 -4.70
C SER A 87 -1.55 -2.83 -5.54
N ASN A 88 -2.59 -2.48 -6.31
CA ASN A 88 -3.28 -3.34 -7.26
C ASN A 88 -3.81 -2.54 -8.44
N VAL A 89 -4.23 -3.24 -9.50
CA VAL A 89 -4.80 -2.62 -10.70
C VAL A 89 -6.13 -1.91 -10.46
N ASP A 90 -6.87 -2.34 -9.46
CA ASP A 90 -8.23 -1.89 -9.14
C ASP A 90 -8.34 -1.07 -7.85
N ASN A 91 -7.21 -0.65 -7.26
CA ASN A 91 -7.22 0.21 -6.08
C ASN A 91 -6.58 1.57 -6.31
N ILE A 92 -6.88 2.51 -5.43
CA ILE A 92 -6.23 3.81 -5.28
C ILE A 92 -6.03 4.04 -3.78
N GLU A 93 -4.79 4.22 -3.38
CA GLU A 93 -4.42 4.62 -2.04
C GLU A 93 -4.14 6.11 -2.01
N ILE A 94 -4.75 6.80 -1.07
CA ILE A 94 -4.63 8.26 -0.89
C ILE A 94 -3.91 8.48 0.43
N ASN A 95 -2.73 9.09 0.35
CA ASN A 95 -1.91 9.44 1.48
C ASN A 95 -1.71 10.95 1.53
N LYS A 96 -1.20 11.47 2.63
CA LYS A 96 -0.72 12.85 2.69
C LYS A 96 0.47 13.00 1.74
N LYS A 97 0.56 14.13 1.04
CA LYS A 97 1.67 14.43 0.14
C LYS A 97 3.02 14.27 0.85
N GLY A 98 3.94 13.55 0.22
CA GLY A 98 5.24 13.20 0.77
C GLY A 98 5.21 12.05 1.79
N CYS A 99 4.07 11.36 1.95
CA CYS A 99 3.97 10.13 2.75
C CYS A 99 3.95 8.93 1.81
N ASP A 100 5.11 8.36 1.56
CA ASP A 100 5.32 7.13 0.79
C ASP A 100 6.28 6.19 1.55
N LYS A 101 6.50 5.00 1.01
CA LYS A 101 7.41 4.01 1.62
C LYS A 101 8.87 4.49 1.64
N GLY A 102 9.27 5.36 0.71
CA GLY A 102 10.62 5.94 0.68
C GLY A 102 10.84 6.93 1.82
N THR A 103 9.92 7.87 2.01
CA THR A 103 9.99 8.81 3.14
C THR A 103 9.86 8.10 4.49
N ALA A 104 9.10 7.00 4.56
CA ALA A 104 9.03 6.15 5.74
C ALA A 104 10.37 5.48 6.04
N LEU A 105 11.07 4.95 5.02
CA LEU A 105 12.41 4.39 5.18
C LEU A 105 13.40 5.43 5.73
N TYR A 106 13.44 6.63 5.16
CA TYR A 106 14.30 7.72 5.68
C TYR A 106 13.99 8.05 7.13
N SER A 107 12.69 8.12 7.48
CA SER A 107 12.26 8.42 8.85
C SER A 107 12.69 7.32 9.82
N LEU A 108 12.54 6.05 9.44
CA LEU A 108 12.98 4.92 10.23
C LEU A 108 14.51 4.91 10.42
N CYS A 109 15.24 5.11 9.34
CA CYS A 109 16.71 5.21 9.36
C CYS A 109 17.18 6.30 10.32
N LYS A 110 16.54 7.47 10.28
CA LYS A 110 16.83 8.58 11.19
C LYS A 110 16.60 8.20 12.66
N VAL A 111 15.51 7.51 12.97
CA VAL A 111 15.19 7.06 14.35
C VAL A 111 16.21 6.03 14.84
N LEU A 112 16.64 5.13 13.96
CA LEU A 112 17.57 4.04 14.29
C LEU A 112 19.05 4.48 14.20
N GLY A 113 19.36 5.67 13.70
CA GLY A 113 20.74 6.11 13.49
C GLY A 113 21.46 5.34 12.37
N ILE A 114 20.72 4.83 11.38
CA ILE A 114 21.25 4.05 10.26
C ILE A 114 21.29 4.94 9.02
N ASP A 115 22.40 4.90 8.27
CA ASP A 115 22.45 5.54 6.94
C ASP A 115 21.55 4.71 5.98
N PRO A 116 20.63 5.34 5.23
CA PRO A 116 19.82 4.65 4.21
C PRO A 116 20.65 3.83 3.22
N LYS A 117 21.87 4.21 2.94
CA LYS A 117 22.81 3.45 2.10
C LYS A 117 23.19 2.07 2.69
N ASN A 118 22.99 1.88 3.97
CA ASN A 118 23.21 0.62 4.67
C ASN A 118 21.91 -0.20 4.84
N THR A 119 20.90 0.08 4.04
CA THR A 119 19.63 -0.63 4.07
C THR A 119 19.41 -1.41 2.79
N MET A 120 18.67 -2.50 2.88
CA MET A 120 18.11 -3.23 1.75
C MET A 120 16.60 -3.05 1.74
N ALA A 121 16.05 -2.74 0.59
CA ALA A 121 14.60 -2.74 0.35
C ALA A 121 14.23 -3.86 -0.60
N ALA A 122 13.10 -4.52 -0.33
CA ALA A 122 12.50 -5.48 -1.25
C ALA A 122 11.07 -5.05 -1.60
N GLY A 123 10.68 -5.18 -2.86
CA GLY A 123 9.38 -4.74 -3.32
C GLY A 123 9.00 -5.34 -4.67
N ASP A 124 7.80 -4.98 -5.15
CA ASP A 124 7.23 -5.53 -6.37
C ASP A 124 6.39 -4.53 -7.17
N ASN A 125 5.93 -3.42 -6.56
CA ASN A 125 4.89 -2.59 -7.15
C ASN A 125 5.19 -1.08 -7.09
N GLY A 126 4.30 -0.28 -7.68
CA GLY A 126 4.45 1.18 -7.78
C GLY A 126 4.59 1.90 -6.45
N ASN A 127 3.95 1.40 -5.40
CA ASN A 127 4.07 1.96 -4.04
C ASN A 127 5.44 1.67 -3.37
N ASP A 128 6.25 0.77 -3.93
CA ASP A 128 7.59 0.43 -3.45
C ASP A 128 8.70 1.27 -4.11
N LEU A 129 8.43 1.91 -5.25
CA LEU A 129 9.44 2.62 -6.03
C LEU A 129 10.20 3.67 -5.21
N GLY A 130 9.50 4.39 -4.33
CA GLY A 130 10.14 5.36 -3.44
C GLY A 130 11.14 4.71 -2.47
N MET A 131 10.75 3.58 -1.88
CA MET A 131 11.59 2.83 -0.95
C MET A 131 12.78 2.17 -1.66
N LEU A 132 12.55 1.56 -2.81
CA LEU A 132 13.60 0.93 -3.63
C LEU A 132 14.67 1.95 -4.04
N LYS A 133 14.27 3.18 -4.41
CA LYS A 133 15.21 4.27 -4.74
C LYS A 133 15.95 4.83 -3.54
N ALA A 134 15.36 4.77 -2.35
CA ALA A 134 15.89 5.35 -1.12
C ALA A 134 16.91 4.42 -0.43
N ALA A 135 16.75 3.11 -0.59
CA ALA A 135 17.65 2.11 0.01
C ALA A 135 19.02 2.08 -0.65
N GLY A 136 20.02 1.57 0.07
CA GLY A 136 21.35 1.33 -0.46
C GLY A 136 21.42 0.10 -1.37
N PHE A 137 20.46 -0.82 -1.27
CA PHE A 137 20.32 -1.97 -2.14
C PHE A 137 18.83 -2.27 -2.38
N ALA A 138 18.44 -2.38 -3.64
CA ALA A 138 17.07 -2.65 -4.07
C ALA A 138 16.94 -4.08 -4.64
N ALA A 139 16.16 -4.93 -3.99
CA ALA A 139 15.79 -6.25 -4.49
C ALA A 139 14.33 -6.23 -4.98
N VAL A 140 14.07 -6.76 -6.16
CA VAL A 140 12.71 -6.86 -6.72
C VAL A 140 12.41 -8.32 -7.04
N VAL A 141 11.23 -8.79 -6.61
CA VAL A 141 10.79 -10.16 -6.89
C VAL A 141 10.40 -10.32 -8.36
N GLY A 142 10.58 -11.50 -8.92
CA GLY A 142 10.45 -11.79 -10.35
C GLY A 142 9.07 -11.50 -10.94
N ASN A 143 8.01 -11.51 -10.12
CA ASN A 143 6.65 -11.11 -10.53
C ASN A 143 6.37 -9.60 -10.33
N GLY A 144 7.37 -8.80 -9.95
CA GLY A 144 7.24 -7.34 -9.83
C GLY A 144 7.03 -6.64 -11.16
N ILE A 145 6.55 -5.40 -11.12
CA ILE A 145 6.34 -4.56 -12.31
C ILE A 145 7.67 -4.18 -12.95
N GLU A 146 7.66 -3.92 -14.25
CA GLU A 146 8.88 -3.61 -15.02
C GLU A 146 9.57 -2.33 -14.53
N GLU A 147 8.80 -1.33 -14.08
CA GLU A 147 9.34 -0.09 -13.52
C GLU A 147 10.14 -0.34 -12.22
N ALA A 148 9.72 -1.30 -11.40
CA ALA A 148 10.47 -1.69 -10.20
C ALA A 148 11.73 -2.47 -10.57
N LYS A 149 11.63 -3.42 -11.50
CA LYS A 149 12.78 -4.19 -12.00
C LYS A 149 13.83 -3.31 -12.64
N ALA A 150 13.41 -2.24 -13.34
CA ALA A 150 14.33 -1.32 -14.01
C ALA A 150 15.23 -0.53 -13.06
N ILE A 151 14.85 -0.41 -11.77
CA ILE A 151 15.62 0.31 -10.74
C ILE A 151 16.25 -0.63 -9.71
N ALA A 152 16.10 -1.94 -9.88
CA ALA A 152 16.60 -2.94 -8.95
C ALA A 152 18.11 -3.18 -9.13
N ASP A 153 18.82 -3.35 -8.01
CA ASP A 153 20.18 -3.89 -8.00
C ASP A 153 20.18 -5.40 -8.26
N ALA A 154 19.10 -6.09 -7.86
CA ALA A 154 18.87 -7.49 -8.14
C ALA A 154 17.39 -7.81 -8.36
N VAL A 155 17.13 -8.67 -9.35
CA VAL A 155 15.83 -9.34 -9.49
C VAL A 155 16.00 -10.76 -8.98
N VAL A 156 15.15 -11.17 -8.04
CA VAL A 156 15.16 -12.50 -7.42
C VAL A 156 13.98 -13.33 -7.90
N ALA A 157 13.83 -14.55 -7.39
CA ALA A 157 12.71 -15.42 -7.73
C ALA A 157 11.34 -14.74 -7.49
N PRO A 158 10.27 -15.19 -8.15
CA PRO A 158 8.92 -14.74 -7.85
C PRO A 158 8.54 -14.93 -6.38
N CYS A 159 7.61 -14.12 -5.89
CA CYS A 159 7.15 -14.17 -4.49
C CYS A 159 6.65 -15.57 -4.07
N ILE A 160 6.00 -16.31 -5.00
CA ILE A 160 5.53 -17.69 -4.77
C ILE A 160 6.66 -18.73 -4.73
N GLU A 161 7.86 -18.36 -5.07
CA GLU A 161 9.07 -19.19 -5.07
C GLU A 161 10.09 -18.67 -4.05
N ASP A 162 9.60 -18.08 -2.96
CA ASP A 162 10.40 -17.56 -1.84
C ASP A 162 11.43 -16.48 -2.23
N GLY A 163 11.16 -15.69 -3.26
CA GLY A 163 12.07 -14.65 -3.76
C GLY A 163 12.51 -13.64 -2.70
N PHE A 164 11.65 -13.31 -1.72
CA PHE A 164 12.06 -12.45 -0.61
C PHE A 164 13.11 -13.14 0.29
N ALA A 165 12.94 -14.41 0.59
CA ALA A 165 13.93 -15.17 1.36
C ALA A 165 15.27 -15.24 0.62
N GLU A 166 15.25 -15.52 -0.69
CA GLU A 166 16.43 -15.46 -1.55
C GLU A 166 17.14 -14.10 -1.46
N ALA A 167 16.39 -13.00 -1.51
CA ALA A 167 16.97 -11.66 -1.40
C ALA A 167 17.70 -11.46 -0.07
N VAL A 168 17.07 -11.85 1.04
CA VAL A 168 17.67 -11.74 2.40
C VAL A 168 18.92 -12.60 2.53
N GLU A 169 18.87 -13.86 2.11
CA GLU A 169 20.01 -14.79 2.21
C GLU A 169 21.20 -14.35 1.37
N ARG A 170 20.94 -13.85 0.16
CA ARG A 170 22.02 -13.48 -0.78
C ARG A 170 22.65 -12.14 -0.47
N PHE A 171 21.89 -11.18 0.06
CA PHE A 171 22.34 -9.79 0.11
C PHE A 171 22.31 -9.14 1.48
N ALA A 172 21.52 -9.64 2.44
CA ALA A 172 21.42 -9.05 3.78
C ALA A 172 22.17 -9.83 4.87
N LEU A 173 22.34 -11.16 4.74
CA LEU A 173 22.96 -12.02 5.75
C LEU A 173 24.45 -12.34 5.47
N ARG A 174 25.13 -11.55 4.64
CA ARG A 174 26.55 -11.78 4.32
C ARG A 174 27.47 -10.91 5.18
#